data_8ee1e5b05ad31f37f1460d54438b2f40
#
_entry.id   8ee1e5b05ad31f37f1460d54438b2f40
#
_cell.length_a   1.000
_cell.length_b   1.000
_cell.length_c   1.000
_cell.angle_alpha   90.00
_cell.angle_beta   90.00
_cell.angle_gamma   90.00
#
_symmetry.space_group_name_H-M   'P 1'
#
loop_
_entity.id
_entity.type
_entity.pdbx_description
1 polymer ?
#
loop_
_entity_poly.entity_id
_entity_poly.type
_entity_poly.pdbx_seq_one_letter_code
_entity_poly.pdbx_strand_id
1 'polypeptide(L)'
;IILFAIILSVAAVLSLSLFSERLQGALTDRSAEFIAADRQLSARNPLDPAWIEQAKTFSLATAEQVSTRSMAFANDELALVDLRAVSDSYPLKGSIKLAPELFATGVATTQIPAVGEAWIDSRLFQLLGVDIGDSIELGDATFNVTQILSEIPDGGFSVFNADPMVL
;
A
#
# COMPACT_ATOMS: atom_id res chain seq x y z
N ILE A 1 54.51 2.68 -13.70
CA ILE A 1 53.38 2.62 -14.65
C ILE A 1 52.56 1.33 -14.41
N ILE A 2 53.17 0.13 -14.37
CA ILE A 2 52.45 -1.16 -14.19
C ILE A 2 51.69 -1.18 -12.85
N LEU A 3 52.33 -0.81 -11.74
CA LEU A 3 51.68 -0.77 -10.42
C LEU A 3 50.45 0.13 -10.40
N PHE A 4 50.55 1.31 -11.04
CA PHE A 4 49.44 2.25 -11.13
C PHE A 4 48.28 1.72 -11.95
N ALA A 5 48.55 1.01 -13.03
CA ALA A 5 47.55 0.35 -13.86
C ALA A 5 46.82 -0.76 -13.08
N ILE A 6 47.52 -1.54 -12.27
CA ILE A 6 46.93 -2.60 -11.43
C ILE A 6 46.02 -1.95 -10.37
N ILE A 7 46.49 -0.91 -9.67
CA ILE A 7 45.68 -0.21 -8.65
C ILE A 7 44.39 0.34 -9.28
N LEU A 8 44.49 0.97 -10.44
CA LEU A 8 43.34 1.53 -11.15
C LEU A 8 42.33 0.45 -11.55
N SER A 9 42.83 -0.69 -12.06
CA SER A 9 41.98 -1.82 -12.44
C SER A 9 41.24 -2.43 -11.24
N VAL A 10 41.94 -2.64 -10.12
CA VAL A 10 41.35 -3.16 -8.90
C VAL A 10 40.31 -2.18 -8.33
N ALA A 11 40.65 -0.89 -8.31
CA ALA A 11 39.73 0.15 -7.85
C ALA A 11 38.43 0.19 -8.71
N ALA A 12 38.55 0.06 -10.03
CA ALA A 12 37.41 0.05 -10.94
C ALA A 12 36.50 -1.18 -10.69
N VAL A 13 37.10 -2.35 -10.53
CA VAL A 13 36.34 -3.60 -10.25
C VAL A 13 35.64 -3.52 -8.90
N LEU A 14 36.34 -3.07 -7.84
CA LEU A 14 35.75 -2.91 -6.52
C LEU A 14 34.61 -1.89 -6.52
N SER A 15 34.79 -0.75 -7.20
CA SER A 15 33.73 0.26 -7.33
C SER A 15 32.49 -0.29 -7.98
N LEU A 16 32.65 -1.07 -9.05
CA LEU A 16 31.52 -1.69 -9.75
C LEU A 16 30.81 -2.73 -8.88
N SER A 17 31.58 -3.55 -8.16
CA SER A 17 31.03 -4.54 -7.24
C SER A 17 30.23 -3.91 -6.11
N LEU A 18 30.77 -2.88 -5.46
CA LEU A 18 30.09 -2.13 -4.39
C LEU A 18 28.82 -1.42 -4.90
N PHE A 19 28.87 -0.88 -6.10
CA PHE A 19 27.71 -0.26 -6.74
C PHE A 19 26.61 -1.29 -7.01
N SER A 20 26.98 -2.45 -7.57
CA SER A 20 26.04 -3.54 -7.84
C SER A 20 25.37 -4.06 -6.57
N GLU A 21 26.14 -4.25 -5.50
CA GLU A 21 25.64 -4.72 -4.21
C GLU A 21 24.65 -3.69 -3.59
N ARG A 22 24.99 -2.40 -3.62
CA ARG A 22 24.09 -1.34 -3.13
C ARG A 22 22.82 -1.24 -3.96
N LEU A 23 22.93 -1.37 -5.27
CA LEU A 23 21.77 -1.35 -6.16
C LEU A 23 20.84 -2.54 -5.91
N GLN A 24 21.38 -3.73 -5.74
CA GLN A 24 20.59 -4.93 -5.41
C GLN A 24 19.90 -4.79 -4.06
N GLY A 25 20.58 -4.30 -3.03
CA GLY A 25 19.98 -4.00 -1.72
C GLY A 25 18.82 -3.02 -1.84
N ALA A 26 19.04 -1.88 -2.50
CA ALA A 26 18.02 -0.87 -2.69
C ALA A 26 16.80 -1.36 -3.49
N LEU A 27 17.00 -2.25 -4.47
CA LEU A 27 15.90 -2.86 -5.23
C LEU A 27 15.12 -3.86 -4.39
N THR A 28 15.79 -4.65 -3.55
CA THR A 28 15.14 -5.63 -2.68
C THR A 28 14.29 -4.92 -1.61
N ASP A 29 14.82 -3.88 -0.98
CA ASP A 29 14.10 -3.11 0.03
C ASP A 29 12.87 -2.43 -0.55
N ARG A 30 12.99 -1.83 -1.73
CA ARG A 30 11.85 -1.24 -2.43
C ARG A 30 10.81 -2.28 -2.85
N SER A 31 11.25 -3.46 -3.30
CA SER A 31 10.31 -4.53 -3.68
C SER A 31 9.47 -4.99 -2.49
N ALA A 32 10.04 -5.08 -1.29
CA ALA A 32 9.30 -5.43 -0.08
C ALA A 32 8.31 -4.34 0.34
N GLU A 33 8.62 -3.07 0.09
CA GLU A 33 7.72 -1.95 0.31
C GLU A 33 6.51 -2.00 -0.65
N PHE A 34 6.72 -2.40 -1.91
CA PHE A 34 5.65 -2.51 -2.91
C PHE A 34 4.61 -3.60 -2.65
N ILE A 35 4.92 -4.60 -1.86
CA ILE A 35 3.96 -5.65 -1.48
C ILE A 35 3.50 -5.53 -0.01
N ALA A 36 3.87 -4.43 0.65
CA ALA A 36 3.61 -4.16 2.08
C ALA A 36 4.09 -5.27 3.03
N ALA A 37 4.96 -6.18 2.57
CA ALA A 37 5.46 -7.33 3.31
C ALA A 37 6.73 -7.89 2.66
N ASP A 38 7.41 -8.87 3.31
CA ASP A 38 8.49 -9.64 2.68
C ASP A 38 7.99 -10.67 1.67
N ARG A 39 6.78 -11.17 1.91
CA ARG A 39 6.10 -12.15 1.05
C ARG A 39 4.61 -11.94 1.09
N GLN A 40 3.97 -12.16 -0.05
CA GLN A 40 2.53 -12.10 -0.22
C GLN A 40 2.02 -13.42 -0.78
N LEU A 41 0.93 -13.90 -0.24
CA LEU A 41 0.16 -15.02 -0.75
C LEU A 41 -1.20 -14.51 -1.19
N SER A 42 -1.52 -14.67 -2.46
CA SER A 42 -2.79 -14.21 -3.03
C SER A 42 -3.62 -15.39 -3.51
N ALA A 43 -4.90 -15.38 -3.21
CA ALA A 43 -5.86 -16.34 -3.72
C ALA A 43 -7.17 -15.63 -4.06
N ARG A 44 -7.98 -16.24 -4.93
CA ARG A 44 -9.33 -15.74 -5.26
C ARG A 44 -10.37 -16.08 -4.20
N ASN A 45 -10.12 -17.14 -3.45
CA ASN A 45 -10.97 -17.61 -2.37
C ASN A 45 -10.30 -17.30 -1.03
N PRO A 46 -11.06 -17.22 0.07
CA PRO A 46 -10.49 -17.10 1.40
C PRO A 46 -9.42 -18.15 1.65
N LEU A 47 -8.29 -17.72 2.22
CA LEU A 47 -7.21 -18.62 2.57
C LEU A 47 -7.61 -19.49 3.75
N ASP A 48 -7.06 -20.72 3.80
CA ASP A 48 -7.28 -21.61 4.94
C ASP A 48 -6.68 -21.00 6.21
N PRO A 49 -7.46 -20.80 7.28
CA PRO A 49 -6.97 -20.26 8.55
C PRO A 49 -5.79 -21.05 9.14
N ALA A 50 -5.66 -22.32 8.79
CA ALA A 50 -4.53 -23.15 9.22
C ALA A 50 -3.17 -22.59 8.78
N TRP A 51 -3.10 -21.87 7.68
CA TRP A 51 -1.85 -21.25 7.21
C TRP A 51 -1.43 -20.08 8.10
N ILE A 52 -2.38 -19.32 8.62
CA ILE A 52 -2.10 -18.22 9.56
C ILE A 52 -1.58 -18.80 10.88
N GLU A 53 -2.22 -19.86 11.36
CA GLU A 53 -1.76 -20.56 12.59
C GLU A 53 -0.36 -21.16 12.38
N GLN A 54 -0.08 -21.72 11.22
CA GLN A 54 1.25 -22.22 10.90
C GLN A 54 2.29 -21.09 10.85
N ALA A 55 1.97 -19.95 10.27
CA ALA A 55 2.85 -18.78 10.26
C ALA A 55 3.18 -18.30 11.68
N LYS A 56 2.21 -18.29 12.58
CA LYS A 56 2.42 -17.99 14.02
C LYS A 56 3.38 -18.96 14.68
N THR A 57 3.35 -20.26 14.35
CA THR A 57 4.31 -21.23 14.90
C THR A 57 5.75 -20.94 14.51
N PHE A 58 5.97 -20.29 13.36
CA PHE A 58 7.27 -19.81 12.90
C PHE A 58 7.60 -18.40 13.38
N SER A 59 6.80 -17.81 14.27
CA SER A 59 6.97 -16.44 14.77
C SER A 59 6.97 -15.40 13.65
N LEU A 60 6.22 -15.64 12.57
CA LEU A 60 6.08 -14.69 11.48
C LEU A 60 4.97 -13.68 11.80
N ALA A 61 5.24 -12.41 11.55
CA ALA A 61 4.20 -11.38 11.53
C ALA A 61 3.33 -11.58 10.30
N THR A 62 2.01 -11.53 10.49
CA THR A 62 1.02 -11.70 9.42
C THR A 62 0.07 -10.52 9.37
N ALA A 63 -0.30 -10.10 8.17
CA ALA A 63 -1.38 -9.17 7.93
C ALA A 63 -2.28 -9.75 6.84
N GLU A 64 -3.57 -9.52 6.98
CA GLU A 64 -4.57 -9.93 6.01
C GLU A 64 -5.09 -8.72 5.24
N GLN A 65 -5.37 -8.94 3.97
CA GLN A 65 -5.94 -7.92 3.09
C GLN A 65 -6.94 -8.57 2.15
N VAL A 66 -8.08 -7.94 2.00
CA VAL A 66 -9.08 -8.28 0.99
C VAL A 66 -9.22 -7.11 0.03
N SER A 67 -8.98 -7.35 -1.26
CA SER A 67 -9.16 -6.35 -2.31
C SER A 67 -10.29 -6.76 -3.22
N THR A 68 -11.19 -5.83 -3.51
CA THR A 68 -12.28 -6.03 -4.45
C THR A 68 -12.67 -4.72 -5.11
N ARG A 69 -13.26 -4.80 -6.29
CA ARG A 69 -13.93 -3.64 -6.89
C ARG A 69 -15.36 -3.57 -6.40
N SER A 70 -15.79 -2.40 -5.98
CA SER A 70 -17.15 -2.14 -5.52
C SER A 70 -17.66 -0.81 -6.07
N MET A 71 -18.95 -0.57 -5.91
CA MET A 71 -19.53 0.75 -6.14
C MET A 71 -19.64 1.46 -4.80
N ALA A 72 -19.11 2.68 -4.75
CA ALA A 72 -19.35 3.62 -3.66
C ALA A 72 -20.52 4.51 -4.03
N PHE A 73 -21.43 4.75 -3.10
CA PHE A 73 -22.61 5.58 -3.27
C PHE A 73 -22.68 6.63 -2.17
N ALA A 74 -22.93 7.88 -2.56
CA ALA A 74 -23.27 8.99 -1.65
C ALA A 74 -23.92 10.13 -2.47
N ASN A 75 -24.80 10.92 -1.86
CA ASN A 75 -25.42 12.10 -2.45
C ASN A 75 -26.03 11.87 -3.84
N ASP A 76 -26.65 10.70 -4.06
CA ASP A 76 -27.21 10.28 -5.37
C ASP A 76 -26.15 10.07 -6.48
N GLU A 77 -24.86 10.07 -6.14
CA GLU A 77 -23.75 9.81 -7.04
C GLU A 77 -23.15 8.43 -6.81
N LEU A 78 -22.63 7.81 -7.88
CA LEU A 78 -22.01 6.50 -7.89
C LEU A 78 -20.60 6.57 -8.46
N ALA A 79 -19.66 5.90 -7.80
CA ALA A 79 -18.29 5.75 -8.30
C ALA A 79 -17.79 4.32 -8.15
N LEU A 80 -17.12 3.81 -9.18
CA LEU A 80 -16.40 2.55 -9.10
C LEU A 80 -15.11 2.76 -8.28
N VAL A 81 -14.87 1.91 -7.30
CA VAL A 81 -13.73 2.02 -6.38
C VAL A 81 -12.97 0.72 -6.26
N ASP A 82 -11.68 0.82 -6.00
CA ASP A 82 -10.84 -0.28 -5.51
C ASP A 82 -10.93 -0.29 -3.98
N LEU A 83 -11.76 -1.19 -3.45
CA LEU A 83 -11.99 -1.34 -2.01
C LEU A 83 -10.97 -2.30 -1.41
N ARG A 84 -10.32 -1.88 -0.33
CA ARG A 84 -9.37 -2.68 0.43
C ARG A 84 -9.73 -2.71 1.91
N ALA A 85 -10.00 -3.89 2.41
CA ALA A 85 -10.14 -4.14 3.82
C ALA A 85 -8.83 -4.75 4.35
N VAL A 86 -8.31 -4.23 5.45
CA VAL A 86 -7.02 -4.61 6.03
C VAL A 86 -7.16 -4.99 7.50
N SER A 87 -6.29 -5.90 7.97
CA SER A 87 -6.19 -6.23 9.39
C SER A 87 -5.35 -5.23 10.16
N ASP A 88 -5.45 -5.23 11.49
CA ASP A 88 -4.75 -4.30 12.40
C ASP A 88 -3.22 -4.31 12.24
N SER A 89 -2.66 -5.40 11.71
CA SER A 89 -1.22 -5.55 11.49
C SER A 89 -0.72 -4.94 10.17
N TYR A 90 -1.62 -4.46 9.33
CA TYR A 90 -1.25 -3.88 8.02
C TYR A 90 -0.76 -2.43 8.15
N PRO A 91 0.23 -1.98 7.39
CA PRO A 91 1.12 -2.79 6.54
C PRO A 91 2.27 -3.39 7.35
N LEU A 92 2.77 -4.56 6.97
CA LEU A 92 3.95 -5.15 7.62
C LEU A 92 5.24 -4.43 7.22
N LYS A 93 5.26 -3.82 6.03
CA LYS A 93 6.35 -2.96 5.51
C LYS A 93 5.80 -1.79 4.74
N GLY A 94 6.57 -0.71 4.70
CA GLY A 94 6.12 0.55 4.12
C GLY A 94 5.23 1.36 5.07
N SER A 95 4.50 2.31 4.52
CA SER A 95 3.59 3.17 5.29
C SER A 95 2.43 3.63 4.43
N ILE A 96 1.26 3.76 5.04
CA ILE A 96 0.12 4.46 4.45
C ILE A 96 0.43 5.96 4.47
N LYS A 97 0.00 6.70 3.47
CA LYS A 97 0.12 8.16 3.46
C LYS A 97 -1.24 8.81 3.42
N LEU A 98 -1.46 9.73 4.34
CA LEU A 98 -2.68 10.54 4.44
C LEU A 98 -2.37 11.97 4.02
N ALA A 99 -3.21 12.56 3.19
CA ALA A 99 -3.09 13.94 2.79
C ALA A 99 -3.81 14.86 3.79
N PRO A 100 -3.22 16.00 4.18
CA PRO A 100 -3.88 16.97 5.05
C PRO A 100 -5.01 17.73 4.34
N GLU A 101 -4.94 17.82 3.02
CA GLU A 101 -5.92 18.46 2.14
C GLU A 101 -6.05 17.67 0.84
N LEU A 102 -7.12 17.91 0.10
CA LEU A 102 -7.34 17.26 -1.20
C LEU A 102 -6.16 17.53 -2.15
N PHE A 103 -5.66 16.44 -2.76
CA PHE A 103 -4.55 16.46 -3.70
C PHE A 103 -3.19 16.93 -3.14
N ALA A 104 -3.08 17.13 -1.82
CA ALA A 104 -1.81 17.44 -1.18
C ALA A 104 -0.90 16.22 -1.10
N THR A 105 0.40 16.48 -0.90
CA THR A 105 1.36 15.40 -0.65
C THR A 105 1.05 14.71 0.68
N GLY A 106 0.94 13.39 0.64
CA GLY A 106 0.63 12.59 1.82
C GLY A 106 1.76 12.54 2.84
N VAL A 107 1.39 12.49 4.11
CA VAL A 107 2.28 12.26 5.26
C VAL A 107 2.12 10.81 5.71
N ALA A 108 3.24 10.14 5.96
CA ALA A 108 3.26 8.75 6.40
C ALA A 108 2.60 8.56 7.77
N THR A 109 1.79 7.53 7.89
CA THR A 109 1.15 7.12 9.14
C THR A 109 1.30 5.61 9.37
N THR A 110 1.24 5.19 10.61
CA THR A 110 1.16 3.78 11.01
C THR A 110 -0.25 3.39 11.45
N GLN A 111 -1.20 4.31 11.38
CA GLN A 111 -2.60 4.06 11.71
C GLN A 111 -3.30 3.42 10.51
N ILE A 112 -4.43 2.78 10.79
CA ILE A 112 -5.40 2.25 9.83
C ILE A 112 -6.79 2.78 10.18
N PRO A 113 -7.78 2.73 9.26
CA PRO A 113 -9.16 3.09 9.58
C PRO A 113 -9.71 2.24 10.72
N ALA A 114 -10.44 2.85 11.62
CA ALA A 114 -11.18 2.09 12.64
C ALA A 114 -12.41 1.40 12.02
N VAL A 115 -12.97 0.43 12.73
CA VAL A 115 -14.18 -0.27 12.27
C VAL A 115 -15.31 0.72 12.04
N GLY A 116 -15.87 0.74 10.84
CA GLY A 116 -16.92 1.67 10.44
C GLY A 116 -16.40 3.00 9.87
N GLU A 117 -15.10 3.18 9.76
CA GLU A 117 -14.46 4.31 9.08
C GLU A 117 -13.93 3.90 7.71
N ALA A 118 -13.84 4.86 6.83
CA ALA A 118 -13.20 4.73 5.54
C ALA A 118 -12.25 5.89 5.27
N TRP A 119 -11.07 5.58 4.74
CA TRP A 119 -10.14 6.56 4.20
C TRP A 119 -10.22 6.51 2.68
N ILE A 120 -10.53 7.63 2.05
CA ILE A 120 -10.85 7.67 0.62
C ILE A 120 -9.89 8.55 -0.18
N ASP A 121 -9.64 8.16 -1.41
CA ASP A 121 -8.83 8.93 -2.37
C ASP A 121 -9.43 10.31 -2.59
N SER A 122 -8.58 11.34 -2.76
CA SER A 122 -9.00 12.73 -3.02
C SER A 122 -10.00 12.89 -4.16
N ARG A 123 -9.94 12.01 -5.17
CA ARG A 123 -10.86 12.04 -6.32
C ARG A 123 -12.30 11.68 -5.94
N LEU A 124 -12.48 10.82 -4.91
CA LEU A 124 -13.81 10.41 -4.47
C LEU A 124 -14.58 11.54 -3.81
N PHE A 125 -13.91 12.45 -3.13
CA PHE A 125 -14.56 13.64 -2.56
C PHE A 125 -15.30 14.45 -3.62
N GLN A 126 -14.70 14.59 -4.80
CA GLN A 126 -15.31 15.32 -5.90
C GLN A 126 -16.34 14.49 -6.66
N LEU A 127 -16.11 13.17 -6.83
CA LEU A 127 -17.01 12.29 -7.58
C LEU A 127 -18.32 12.04 -6.84
N LEU A 128 -18.27 11.93 -5.52
CA LEU A 128 -19.41 11.64 -4.66
C LEU A 128 -19.97 12.88 -3.96
N GLY A 129 -19.30 14.04 -4.08
CA GLY A 129 -19.71 15.28 -3.42
C GLY A 129 -19.72 15.18 -1.89
N VAL A 130 -18.76 14.44 -1.30
CA VAL A 130 -18.66 14.21 0.14
C VAL A 130 -17.53 15.01 0.75
N ASP A 131 -17.64 15.28 2.06
CA ASP A 131 -16.61 15.89 2.89
C ASP A 131 -16.18 14.94 4.02
N ILE A 132 -15.09 15.29 4.72
CA ILE A 132 -14.67 14.56 5.92
C ILE A 132 -15.78 14.65 6.98
N GLY A 133 -16.20 13.51 7.46
CA GLY A 133 -17.31 13.35 8.42
C GLY A 133 -18.60 12.87 7.78
N ASP A 134 -18.70 12.89 6.45
CA ASP A 134 -19.85 12.33 5.75
C ASP A 134 -19.79 10.81 5.70
N SER A 135 -20.92 10.19 5.32
CA SER A 135 -21.03 8.75 5.17
C SER A 135 -21.09 8.35 3.71
N ILE A 136 -20.42 7.24 3.38
CA ILE A 136 -20.50 6.58 2.08
C ILE A 136 -21.03 5.16 2.22
N GLU A 137 -21.78 4.70 1.25
CA GLU A 137 -22.22 3.30 1.17
C GLU A 137 -21.28 2.52 0.24
N LEU A 138 -20.81 1.35 0.72
CA LEU A 138 -19.95 0.42 -0.01
C LEU A 138 -20.61 -0.97 0.02
N GLY A 139 -21.26 -1.35 -1.06
CA GLY A 139 -22.12 -2.53 -1.08
C GLY A 139 -23.30 -2.37 -0.11
N ASP A 140 -23.41 -3.27 0.87
CA ASP A 140 -24.52 -3.25 1.86
C ASP A 140 -24.13 -2.55 3.18
N ALA A 141 -22.95 -1.93 3.27
CA ALA A 141 -22.44 -1.32 4.49
C ALA A 141 -22.19 0.18 4.33
N THR A 142 -22.38 0.93 5.42
CA THR A 142 -22.15 2.36 5.49
C THR A 142 -20.91 2.64 6.32
N PHE A 143 -20.05 3.53 5.84
CA PHE A 143 -18.79 3.93 6.47
C PHE A 143 -18.69 5.44 6.58
N ASN A 144 -18.08 5.94 7.66
CA ASN A 144 -17.80 7.34 7.84
C ASN A 144 -16.44 7.71 7.22
N VAL A 145 -16.42 8.73 6.40
CA VAL A 145 -15.18 9.24 5.78
C VAL A 145 -14.41 10.05 6.82
N THR A 146 -13.23 9.58 7.22
CA THR A 146 -12.48 10.23 8.29
C THR A 146 -11.15 10.83 7.84
N GLN A 147 -10.57 10.35 6.74
CA GLN A 147 -9.27 10.81 6.26
C GLN A 147 -9.17 10.78 4.73
N ILE A 148 -8.24 11.59 4.22
CA ILE A 148 -7.91 11.63 2.80
C ILE A 148 -6.74 10.68 2.56
N LEU A 149 -6.98 9.59 1.83
CA LEU A 149 -5.97 8.62 1.45
C LEU A 149 -5.16 9.13 0.26
N SER A 150 -3.84 9.22 0.40
CA SER A 150 -2.95 9.63 -0.67
C SER A 150 -2.25 8.42 -1.33
N GLU A 151 -1.77 7.49 -0.50
CA GLU A 151 -0.99 6.36 -1.01
C GLU A 151 -1.02 5.21 -0.01
N ILE A 152 -1.00 3.98 -0.51
CA ILE A 152 -0.73 2.78 0.27
C ILE A 152 0.47 2.04 -0.31
N PRO A 153 1.25 1.27 0.50
CA PRO A 153 2.51 0.66 0.06
C PRO A 153 2.32 -0.25 -1.16
N ASP A 154 1.28 -1.09 -1.13
CA ASP A 154 0.96 -2.05 -2.19
C ASP A 154 -0.09 -1.53 -3.20
N GLY A 155 -0.27 -0.22 -3.30
CA GLY A 155 -1.22 0.43 -4.19
C GLY A 155 -0.96 0.24 -5.69
N GLY A 156 0.18 -0.33 -6.03
CA GLY A 156 0.61 -0.57 -7.40
C GLY A 156 0.97 0.73 -8.14
N PHE A 157 1.79 0.61 -9.17
CA PHE A 157 2.16 1.71 -10.06
C PHE A 157 1.09 1.90 -11.15
N SER A 158 -0.16 2.11 -10.79
CA SER A 158 -1.19 2.43 -11.79
C SER A 158 -1.34 3.93 -11.96
N VAL A 159 -0.39 4.56 -12.62
CA VAL A 159 -0.41 6.00 -12.93
C VAL A 159 -1.51 6.37 -13.93
N PHE A 160 -2.09 5.40 -14.62
CA PHE A 160 -2.90 5.68 -15.83
C PHE A 160 -4.36 5.24 -15.81
N ASN A 161 -4.86 4.54 -14.79
CA ASN A 161 -6.30 4.18 -14.72
C ASN A 161 -6.67 3.39 -13.46
N ALA A 162 -6.07 3.66 -12.34
CA ALA A 162 -6.55 3.06 -11.11
C ALA A 162 -7.89 3.70 -10.74
N ASP A 163 -8.88 2.87 -10.49
CA ASP A 163 -10.11 3.30 -9.85
C ASP A 163 -9.72 4.01 -8.51
N PRO A 164 -10.49 5.03 -8.08
CA PRO A 164 -10.25 5.65 -6.79
C PRO A 164 -10.27 4.61 -5.67
N MET A 165 -9.38 4.76 -4.70
CA MET A 165 -9.19 3.79 -3.64
C MET A 165 -9.98 4.13 -2.39
N VAL A 166 -10.46 3.08 -1.72
CA VAL A 166 -11.06 3.13 -0.38
C VAL A 166 -10.35 2.09 0.50
N LEU A 167 -9.86 2.53 1.66
CA LEU A 167 -9.24 1.71 2.69
C LEU A 167 -10.13 1.68 3.92
#